data_05878c00df34c6f26b3c0b291ee0d4d1
#
_entry.id   05878c00df34c6f26b3c0b291ee0d4d1
#
_cell.length_a   1.000
_cell.length_b   1.000
_cell.length_c   1.000
_cell.angle_alpha   90.00
_cell.angle_beta   90.00
_cell.angle_gamma   90.00
#
_symmetry.space_group_name_H-M   'P 1'
#
loop_
_entity.id
_entity.type
_entity.pdbx_description
1 polymer ?
#
loop_
_entity_poly.entity_id
_entity_poly.type
_entity_poly.pdbx_seq_one_letter_code
_entity_poly.pdbx_strand_id
1 'polypeptide(L)'
;NKSLPLAKYTDYKTKIEEILKILEKSCPQYKLNGYRNMWIMKPSNLSRGRGVTVVDSLTPIEQSMSAINNSGIILQKYIENPLIIYNRKFDIRQWVLVTSLSPLIIWLWKEPYLRFGAEDYIMDDLNNIYSHLTNNSIAKHSSKFLYENKFEGDMGTCQQVDQYLGSGKWQNIHEKIKNAVICSFFAAHTEIKHRLKSFELFGYDF
;
A
#
# COMPACT_ATOMS: atom_id res chain seq x y z
N ASN A 1 13.94 -0.90 -38.08
CA ASN A 1 13.01 -1.86 -37.43
C ASN A 1 13.26 -3.24 -38.05
N LYS A 2 14.12 -4.03 -37.41
CA LYS A 2 14.24 -5.46 -37.77
C LYS A 2 13.16 -6.20 -36.96
N SER A 3 12.07 -6.61 -37.63
CA SER A 3 11.10 -7.52 -37.06
C SER A 3 11.78 -8.83 -36.67
N LEU A 4 11.60 -9.29 -35.46
CA LEU A 4 12.07 -10.60 -35.01
C LEU A 4 11.46 -11.72 -35.88
N PRO A 5 12.23 -12.75 -36.26
CA PRO A 5 11.69 -13.90 -36.99
C PRO A 5 10.56 -14.56 -36.18
N LEU A 6 9.49 -14.99 -36.87
CA LEU A 6 8.29 -15.56 -36.26
C LEU A 6 8.56 -16.71 -35.25
N ALA A 7 9.56 -17.56 -35.59
CA ALA A 7 9.99 -18.66 -34.74
C ALA A 7 10.55 -18.17 -33.35
N LYS A 8 11.34 -17.07 -33.36
CA LYS A 8 11.83 -16.46 -32.11
C LYS A 8 10.73 -15.82 -31.30
N TYR A 9 9.73 -15.24 -31.96
CA TYR A 9 8.56 -14.67 -31.27
C TYR A 9 7.77 -15.73 -30.50
N THR A 10 7.55 -16.91 -31.10
CA THR A 10 6.85 -18.03 -30.45
C THR A 10 7.64 -18.57 -29.25
N ASP A 11 8.96 -18.70 -29.35
CA ASP A 11 9.81 -19.16 -28.24
C ASP A 11 9.78 -18.16 -27.07
N TYR A 12 9.88 -16.85 -27.34
CA TYR A 12 9.77 -15.83 -26.29
C TYR A 12 8.38 -15.81 -25.65
N LYS A 13 7.31 -15.97 -26.41
CA LYS A 13 5.95 -16.03 -25.89
C LYS A 13 5.81 -17.18 -24.89
N THR A 14 6.24 -18.39 -25.26
CA THR A 14 6.19 -19.56 -24.38
C THR A 14 6.96 -19.33 -23.09
N LYS A 15 8.20 -18.82 -23.18
CA LYS A 15 9.00 -18.48 -22.00
C LYS A 15 8.36 -17.44 -21.09
N ILE A 16 7.75 -16.41 -21.67
CA ILE A 16 7.01 -15.41 -20.92
C ILE A 16 5.83 -16.03 -20.18
N GLU A 17 5.04 -16.87 -20.85
CA GLU A 17 3.90 -17.57 -20.24
C GLU A 17 4.33 -18.49 -19.08
N GLU A 18 5.46 -19.19 -19.23
CA GLU A 18 6.05 -20.00 -18.15
C GLU A 18 6.47 -19.15 -16.96
N ILE A 19 7.17 -18.03 -17.18
CA ILE A 19 7.58 -17.09 -16.13
C ILE A 19 6.36 -16.50 -15.41
N LEU A 20 5.32 -16.10 -16.15
CA LEU A 20 4.11 -15.57 -15.55
C LEU A 20 3.40 -16.60 -14.67
N LYS A 21 3.36 -17.88 -15.08
CA LYS A 21 2.82 -18.98 -14.24
C LYS A 21 3.63 -19.20 -12.96
N ILE A 22 4.96 -19.05 -13.03
CA ILE A 22 5.83 -19.13 -11.85
C ILE A 22 5.56 -17.97 -10.92
N LEU A 23 5.48 -16.74 -11.45
CA LEU A 23 5.17 -15.54 -10.67
C LEU A 23 3.80 -15.61 -10.00
N GLU A 24 2.77 -16.10 -10.70
CA GLU A 24 1.44 -16.29 -10.11
C GLU A 24 1.44 -17.22 -8.89
N LYS A 25 2.29 -18.27 -8.90
CA LYS A 25 2.42 -19.21 -7.78
C LYS A 25 3.30 -18.71 -6.65
N SER A 26 4.37 -17.96 -6.97
CA SER A 26 5.40 -17.55 -6.00
C SER A 26 5.18 -16.17 -5.41
N CYS A 27 4.42 -15.29 -6.08
CA CYS A 27 4.17 -13.92 -5.63
C CYS A 27 2.74 -13.79 -5.08
N PRO A 28 2.55 -13.69 -3.77
CA PRO A 28 1.20 -13.54 -3.17
C PRO A 28 0.43 -12.31 -3.67
N GLN A 29 1.15 -11.29 -4.13
CA GLN A 29 0.58 -10.03 -4.62
C GLN A 29 0.35 -10.01 -6.15
N TYR A 30 0.69 -11.09 -6.87
CA TYR A 30 0.65 -11.11 -8.33
C TYR A 30 -0.69 -10.62 -8.90
N LYS A 31 -1.81 -11.12 -8.35
CA LYS A 31 -3.16 -10.72 -8.77
C LYS A 31 -3.54 -9.28 -8.39
N LEU A 32 -2.96 -8.77 -7.30
CA LEU A 32 -3.19 -7.42 -6.81
C LEU A 32 -2.37 -6.38 -7.58
N ASN A 33 -1.18 -6.78 -8.03
CA ASN A 33 -0.26 -5.91 -8.75
C ASN A 33 -0.80 -5.47 -10.13
N GLY A 34 -1.68 -6.28 -10.74
CA GLY A 34 -2.21 -6.00 -12.08
C GLY A 34 -1.14 -6.05 -13.18
N TYR A 35 -1.47 -5.51 -14.35
CA TYR A 35 -0.63 -5.58 -15.55
C TYR A 35 -0.49 -4.24 -16.29
N ARG A 36 -0.98 -3.14 -15.71
CA ARG A 36 -0.91 -1.79 -16.30
C ARG A 36 0.44 -1.10 -16.11
N ASN A 37 1.40 -1.77 -15.45
CA ASN A 37 2.72 -1.22 -15.16
C ASN A 37 2.69 0.06 -14.32
N MET A 38 1.74 0.18 -13.40
CA MET A 38 1.61 1.34 -12.53
C MET A 38 2.53 1.26 -11.32
N TRP A 39 3.08 2.40 -10.94
CA TRP A 39 4.00 2.55 -9.83
C TRP A 39 3.60 3.74 -8.96
N ILE A 40 3.86 3.64 -7.66
CA ILE A 40 3.74 4.78 -6.76
C ILE A 40 5.14 5.31 -6.48
N MET A 41 5.31 6.60 -6.70
CA MET A 41 6.55 7.32 -6.46
C MET A 41 6.41 8.16 -5.20
N LYS A 42 7.37 7.99 -4.27
CA LYS A 42 7.35 8.63 -2.94
C LYS A 42 8.69 9.34 -2.70
N PRO A 43 8.71 10.62 -2.39
CA PRO A 43 9.92 11.28 -1.91
C PRO A 43 10.36 10.66 -0.57
N SER A 44 11.65 10.33 -0.42
CA SER A 44 12.16 9.65 0.77
C SER A 44 12.19 10.54 2.04
N ASN A 45 12.20 11.85 1.84
CA ASN A 45 12.30 12.85 2.91
C ASN A 45 10.96 13.49 3.29
N LEU A 46 9.85 13.08 2.66
CA LEU A 46 8.53 13.61 2.94
C LEU A 46 7.64 12.54 3.59
N SER A 47 6.57 13.00 4.22
CA SER A 47 5.59 12.17 4.91
C SER A 47 4.17 12.66 4.66
N ARG A 48 3.18 11.93 5.15
CA ARG A 48 1.76 12.30 5.10
C ARG A 48 1.21 12.44 3.68
N GLY A 49 1.69 11.65 2.73
CA GLY A 49 1.27 11.67 1.32
C GLY A 49 1.80 12.84 0.50
N ARG A 50 2.63 13.73 1.07
CA ARG A 50 3.17 14.88 0.33
C ARG A 50 4.10 14.43 -0.77
N GLY A 51 3.89 14.93 -1.99
CA GLY A 51 4.71 14.61 -3.16
C GLY A 51 4.57 13.16 -3.65
N VAL A 52 3.63 12.39 -3.12
CA VAL A 52 3.34 11.03 -3.59
C VAL A 52 2.52 11.13 -4.87
N THR A 53 2.96 10.44 -5.91
CA THR A 53 2.30 10.39 -7.22
C THR A 53 2.22 8.97 -7.75
N VAL A 54 1.21 8.69 -8.55
CA VAL A 54 1.09 7.43 -9.29
C VAL A 54 1.55 7.67 -10.73
N VAL A 55 2.39 6.80 -11.24
CA VAL A 55 3.01 6.91 -12.57
C VAL A 55 2.94 5.57 -13.31
N ASP A 56 2.86 5.62 -14.64
CA ASP A 56 2.80 4.45 -15.53
C ASP A 56 3.95 4.43 -16.57
N SER A 57 4.83 5.43 -16.51
CA SER A 57 5.93 5.60 -17.47
C SER A 57 7.19 6.14 -16.79
N LEU A 58 8.33 6.05 -17.47
CA LEU A 58 9.63 6.46 -16.95
C LEU A 58 9.81 7.99 -16.90
N THR A 59 9.21 8.73 -17.83
CA THR A 59 9.45 10.17 -17.98
C THR A 59 9.18 10.98 -16.70
N PRO A 60 8.05 10.80 -15.98
CA PRO A 60 7.82 11.50 -14.71
C PRO A 60 8.86 11.13 -13.64
N ILE A 61 9.35 9.90 -13.65
CA ILE A 61 10.37 9.42 -12.71
C ILE A 61 11.69 10.12 -12.96
N GLU A 62 12.14 10.17 -14.21
CA GLU A 62 13.39 10.85 -14.63
C GLU A 62 13.35 12.35 -14.32
N GLN A 63 12.22 13.01 -14.59
CA GLN A 63 12.00 14.42 -14.26
C GLN A 63 12.11 14.65 -12.75
N SER A 64 11.47 13.80 -11.95
CA SER A 64 11.53 13.90 -10.49
C SER A 64 12.93 13.65 -9.94
N MET A 65 13.66 12.69 -10.49
CA MET A 65 15.06 12.42 -10.11
C MET A 65 15.96 13.63 -10.40
N SER A 66 15.74 14.30 -11.52
CA SER A 66 16.51 15.50 -11.91
C SER A 66 16.20 16.72 -11.04
N ALA A 67 14.98 16.81 -10.51
CA ALA A 67 14.53 17.94 -9.68
C ALA A 67 14.93 17.82 -8.20
N ILE A 68 15.26 16.61 -7.72
CA ILE A 68 15.52 16.35 -6.31
C ILE A 68 17.03 16.40 -6.03
N ASN A 69 17.49 17.52 -5.48
CA ASN A 69 18.85 17.67 -4.96
C ASN A 69 19.07 16.72 -3.76
N ASN A 70 19.78 15.61 -3.97
CA ASN A 70 20.23 14.65 -2.95
C ASN A 70 19.16 13.93 -2.10
N SER A 71 17.88 14.09 -2.37
CA SER A 71 16.82 13.33 -1.71
C SER A 71 16.46 12.11 -2.56
N GLY A 72 16.43 10.93 -1.96
CA GLY A 72 16.07 9.70 -2.68
C GLY A 72 14.58 9.68 -3.05
N ILE A 73 14.24 8.88 -4.06
CA ILE A 73 12.87 8.53 -4.43
C ILE A 73 12.69 7.04 -4.17
N ILE A 74 11.57 6.68 -3.57
CA ILE A 74 11.13 5.29 -3.43
C ILE A 74 10.11 5.02 -4.52
N LEU A 75 10.41 4.05 -5.38
CA LEU A 75 9.47 3.50 -6.35
C LEU A 75 8.95 2.17 -5.82
N GLN A 76 7.64 2.07 -5.72
CA GLN A 76 6.97 0.85 -5.27
C GLN A 76 5.92 0.45 -6.30
N LYS A 77 5.84 -0.84 -6.61
CA LYS A 77 4.76 -1.33 -7.48
C LYS A 77 3.41 -0.95 -6.89
N TYR A 78 2.58 -0.30 -7.70
CA TYR A 78 1.24 0.06 -7.28
C TYR A 78 0.34 -1.18 -7.22
N ILE A 79 -0.51 -1.26 -6.21
CA ILE A 79 -1.56 -2.28 -6.12
C ILE A 79 -2.72 -1.82 -7.01
N GLU A 80 -2.77 -2.36 -8.22
CA GLU A 80 -3.75 -1.95 -9.23
C GLU A 80 -5.15 -2.47 -8.93
N ASN A 81 -5.24 -3.64 -8.27
CA ASN A 81 -6.50 -4.28 -7.92
C ASN A 81 -6.70 -4.34 -6.40
N PRO A 82 -6.81 -3.20 -5.69
CA PRO A 82 -7.07 -3.20 -4.26
C PRO A 82 -8.50 -3.68 -3.98
N LEU A 83 -8.76 -4.12 -2.76
CA LEU A 83 -10.12 -4.26 -2.28
C LEU A 83 -10.75 -2.85 -2.18
N ILE A 84 -11.93 -2.70 -2.78
CA ILE A 84 -12.69 -1.45 -2.79
C ILE A 84 -13.93 -1.62 -1.92
N ILE A 85 -14.16 -0.72 -0.98
CA ILE A 85 -15.36 -0.66 -0.14
C ILE A 85 -16.08 0.65 -0.42
N TYR A 86 -17.36 0.60 -0.73
CA TYR A 86 -18.19 1.75 -1.11
C TYR A 86 -17.55 2.60 -2.21
N ASN A 87 -17.04 1.95 -3.25
CA ASN A 87 -16.33 2.53 -4.38
C ASN A 87 -15.01 3.24 -4.03
N ARG A 88 -14.54 3.16 -2.80
CA ARG A 88 -13.36 3.90 -2.33
C ARG A 88 -12.23 2.95 -1.95
N LYS A 89 -11.02 3.35 -2.28
CA LYS A 89 -9.80 2.73 -1.78
C LYS A 89 -9.63 3.04 -0.29
N PHE A 90 -9.08 2.10 0.45
CA PHE A 90 -8.78 2.29 1.87
C PHE A 90 -7.46 1.65 2.25
N ASP A 91 -6.98 1.99 3.41
CA ASP A 91 -5.97 1.27 4.16
C ASP A 91 -6.43 1.04 5.62
N ILE A 92 -5.75 0.13 6.31
CA ILE A 92 -6.00 -0.17 7.72
C ILE A 92 -4.83 0.38 8.53
N ARG A 93 -5.08 1.34 9.43
CA ARG A 93 -4.11 1.84 10.39
C ARG A 93 -4.15 0.99 11.66
N GLN A 94 -3.06 0.29 11.91
CA GLN A 94 -2.82 -0.46 13.14
C GLN A 94 -1.76 0.22 13.99
N TRP A 95 -2.09 0.59 15.21
CA TRP A 95 -1.11 1.07 16.18
C TRP A 95 -0.43 -0.10 16.88
N VAL A 96 0.89 -0.04 16.97
CA VAL A 96 1.74 -1.07 17.56
C VAL A 96 2.74 -0.42 18.50
N LEU A 97 2.66 -0.78 19.77
CA LEU A 97 3.60 -0.33 20.81
C LEU A 97 4.62 -1.45 21.08
N VAL A 98 5.89 -1.13 20.98
CA VAL A 98 6.98 -2.03 21.34
C VAL A 98 7.65 -1.51 22.60
N THR A 99 7.64 -2.31 23.64
CA THR A 99 8.20 -1.94 24.97
C THR A 99 9.51 -2.64 25.29
N SER A 100 9.85 -3.70 24.56
CA SER A 100 11.12 -4.40 24.66
C SER A 100 11.46 -5.10 23.35
N LEU A 101 12.74 -5.15 23.01
CA LEU A 101 13.25 -5.93 21.88
C LEU A 101 13.93 -7.23 22.33
N SER A 102 14.32 -7.31 23.63
CA SER A 102 14.91 -8.52 24.20
C SER A 102 14.50 -8.66 25.68
N PRO A 103 13.52 -9.54 26.00
CA PRO A 103 12.67 -10.28 25.05
C PRO A 103 11.80 -9.34 24.20
N LEU A 104 11.38 -9.79 23.02
CA LEU A 104 10.50 -9.00 22.16
C LEU A 104 9.09 -8.93 22.75
N ILE A 105 8.63 -7.73 23.10
CA ILE A 105 7.29 -7.46 23.66
C ILE A 105 6.59 -6.45 22.79
N ILE A 106 5.52 -6.90 22.13
CA ILE A 106 4.71 -6.13 21.18
C ILE A 106 3.28 -6.07 21.69
N TRP A 107 2.73 -4.87 21.73
CA TRP A 107 1.34 -4.60 22.05
C TRP A 107 0.64 -4.06 20.81
N LEU A 108 -0.45 -4.69 20.38
CA LEU A 108 -1.28 -4.20 19.31
C LEU A 108 -2.50 -3.48 19.90
N TRP A 109 -2.80 -2.30 19.36
CA TRP A 109 -4.06 -1.64 19.68
C TRP A 109 -5.23 -2.50 19.24
N LYS A 110 -6.21 -2.69 20.12
CA LYS A 110 -7.30 -3.65 19.92
C LYS A 110 -8.18 -3.32 18.71
N GLU A 111 -8.35 -2.04 18.43
CA GLU A 111 -9.29 -1.53 17.42
C GLU A 111 -8.56 -0.69 16.38
N PRO A 112 -7.95 -1.31 15.35
CA PRO A 112 -7.44 -0.56 14.22
C PRO A 112 -8.60 0.13 13.50
N TYR A 113 -8.29 1.14 12.71
CA TYR A 113 -9.29 1.87 11.94
C TYR A 113 -8.92 1.97 10.48
N LEU A 114 -9.92 2.19 9.64
CA LEU A 114 -9.75 2.35 8.21
C LEU A 114 -9.68 3.83 7.87
N ARG A 115 -8.84 4.13 6.87
CA ARG A 115 -8.79 5.45 6.24
C ARG A 115 -9.15 5.28 4.77
N PHE A 116 -10.13 6.03 4.31
CA PHE A 116 -10.61 5.97 2.95
C PHE A 116 -10.04 7.10 2.11
N GLY A 117 -9.86 6.88 0.81
CA GLY A 117 -9.69 7.96 -0.16
C GLY A 117 -10.91 8.88 -0.12
N ALA A 118 -10.73 10.17 -0.37
CA ALA A 118 -11.83 11.13 -0.30
C ALA A 118 -12.83 10.99 -1.47
N GLU A 119 -12.39 10.38 -2.57
CA GLU A 119 -13.17 10.20 -3.78
C GLU A 119 -13.22 8.74 -4.22
N ASP A 120 -14.17 8.41 -5.10
CA ASP A 120 -14.29 7.08 -5.69
C ASP A 120 -12.98 6.68 -6.37
N TYR A 121 -12.62 5.41 -6.22
CA TYR A 121 -11.40 4.87 -6.81
C TYR A 121 -11.54 4.75 -8.32
N ILE A 122 -10.75 5.53 -9.04
CA ILE A 122 -10.69 5.53 -10.50
C ILE A 122 -9.26 5.23 -10.92
N MET A 123 -9.05 4.04 -11.47
CA MET A 123 -7.73 3.58 -11.90
C MET A 123 -7.14 4.39 -13.06
N ASP A 124 -7.99 4.93 -13.93
CA ASP A 124 -7.55 5.61 -15.16
C ASP A 124 -7.18 7.09 -14.93
N ASP A 125 -7.55 7.67 -13.80
CA ASP A 125 -7.21 9.06 -13.47
C ASP A 125 -6.05 9.11 -12.45
N LEU A 126 -4.82 8.94 -12.95
CA LEU A 126 -3.60 8.92 -12.13
C LEU A 126 -3.31 10.24 -11.42
N ASN A 127 -3.85 11.34 -11.91
CA ASN A 127 -3.65 12.67 -11.34
C ASN A 127 -4.58 12.96 -10.17
N ASN A 128 -5.64 12.20 -10.00
CA ASN A 128 -6.58 12.36 -8.91
C ASN A 128 -6.05 11.73 -7.62
N ILE A 129 -5.20 12.47 -6.91
CA ILE A 129 -4.62 12.01 -5.65
C ILE A 129 -5.66 11.66 -4.58
N TYR A 130 -6.85 12.22 -4.64
CA TYR A 130 -7.96 11.97 -3.69
C TYR A 130 -8.60 10.60 -3.87
N SER A 131 -8.48 10.02 -5.07
CA SER A 131 -8.91 8.67 -5.39
C SER A 131 -7.86 7.62 -4.96
N HIS A 132 -6.58 7.96 -5.06
CA HIS A 132 -5.47 7.02 -4.87
C HIS A 132 -4.87 7.01 -3.47
N LEU A 133 -4.89 8.15 -2.75
CA LEU A 133 -4.26 8.29 -1.44
C LEU A 133 -5.31 8.34 -0.32
N THR A 134 -5.03 7.62 0.75
CA THR A 134 -5.90 7.47 1.93
C THR A 134 -5.48 8.36 3.10
N ASN A 135 -4.45 9.19 2.92
CA ASN A 135 -3.95 10.07 3.96
C ASN A 135 -4.95 11.20 4.26
N ASN A 136 -5.42 11.30 5.49
CA ASN A 136 -6.33 12.39 5.92
C ASN A 136 -5.78 13.79 5.60
N SER A 137 -4.46 13.99 5.69
CA SER A 137 -3.79 15.24 5.28
C SER A 137 -4.00 15.61 3.80
N ILE A 138 -4.31 14.64 2.95
CA ILE A 138 -4.67 14.84 1.54
C ILE A 138 -6.20 14.91 1.40
N ALA A 139 -6.91 13.92 1.94
CA ALA A 139 -8.35 13.76 1.82
C ALA A 139 -9.13 15.02 2.21
N LYS A 140 -8.75 15.68 3.31
CA LYS A 140 -9.40 16.91 3.81
C LYS A 140 -9.40 18.10 2.85
N HIS A 141 -8.60 18.06 1.78
CA HIS A 141 -8.56 19.11 0.75
C HIS A 141 -9.45 18.82 -0.46
N SER A 142 -10.05 17.63 -0.53
CA SER A 142 -11.06 17.34 -1.55
C SER A 142 -12.36 18.07 -1.25
N SER A 143 -12.99 18.65 -2.29
CA SER A 143 -14.31 19.27 -2.19
C SER A 143 -15.42 18.26 -1.85
N LYS A 144 -15.20 16.96 -2.10
CA LYS A 144 -16.14 15.87 -1.81
C LYS A 144 -15.99 15.30 -0.40
N PHE A 145 -14.96 15.68 0.33
CA PHE A 145 -14.61 15.11 1.64
C PHE A 145 -15.76 15.16 2.67
N LEU A 146 -16.54 16.24 2.66
CA LEU A 146 -17.59 16.48 3.67
C LEU A 146 -19.00 16.04 3.24
N TYR A 147 -19.27 15.88 1.95
CA TYR A 147 -20.64 15.83 1.43
C TYR A 147 -21.12 14.43 0.98
N GLU A 148 -20.22 13.51 0.70
CA GLU A 148 -20.57 12.19 0.11
C GLU A 148 -20.23 10.99 1.00
N ASN A 149 -19.88 11.22 2.27
CA ASN A 149 -19.36 10.15 3.13
C ASN A 149 -20.45 9.35 3.84
N LYS A 150 -20.50 8.03 3.58
CA LYS A 150 -21.29 7.06 4.36
C LYS A 150 -20.68 6.80 5.76
N PHE A 151 -19.51 7.37 6.02
CA PHE A 151 -18.80 7.30 7.28
C PHE A 151 -18.67 8.70 7.88
N GLU A 152 -18.47 8.77 9.16
CA GLU A 152 -18.12 10.01 9.84
C GLU A 152 -16.73 10.48 9.38
N GLY A 153 -16.69 11.29 8.34
CA GLY A 153 -15.47 11.68 7.62
C GLY A 153 -14.95 10.60 6.64
N ASP A 154 -13.63 10.40 6.61
CA ASP A 154 -12.91 9.41 5.81
C ASP A 154 -12.46 8.19 6.63
N MET A 155 -12.98 8.02 7.85
CA MET A 155 -12.58 6.97 8.77
C MET A 155 -13.69 5.93 8.94
N GLY A 156 -13.30 4.65 8.93
CA GLY A 156 -14.21 3.53 9.14
C GLY A 156 -13.75 2.62 10.27
N THR A 157 -14.69 1.83 10.77
CA THR A 157 -14.46 0.85 11.84
C THR A 157 -14.29 -0.55 11.29
N CYS A 158 -13.63 -1.41 12.07
CA CYS A 158 -13.50 -2.83 11.74
C CYS A 158 -14.84 -3.55 11.65
N GLN A 159 -15.83 -3.13 12.42
CA GLN A 159 -17.19 -3.68 12.37
C GLN A 159 -17.87 -3.40 11.02
N GLN A 160 -17.71 -2.20 10.49
CA GLN A 160 -18.23 -1.85 9.15
C GLN A 160 -17.62 -2.71 8.05
N VAL A 161 -16.31 -3.01 8.15
CA VAL A 161 -15.64 -3.91 7.22
C VAL A 161 -16.17 -5.33 7.35
N ASP A 162 -16.31 -5.84 8.57
CA ASP A 162 -16.82 -7.19 8.80
C ASP A 162 -18.27 -7.36 8.29
N GLN A 163 -19.10 -6.34 8.46
CA GLN A 163 -20.45 -6.30 7.89
C GLN A 163 -20.42 -6.29 6.35
N TYR A 164 -19.54 -5.51 5.76
CA TYR A 164 -19.40 -5.42 4.30
C TYR A 164 -18.90 -6.72 3.67
N LEU A 165 -17.91 -7.36 4.28
CA LEU A 165 -17.28 -8.59 3.78
C LEU A 165 -18.06 -9.87 4.15
N GLY A 166 -19.01 -9.78 5.06
CA GLY A 166 -19.68 -10.91 5.70
C GLY A 166 -19.04 -11.28 7.02
N SER A 167 -19.89 -11.49 8.03
CA SER A 167 -19.51 -11.68 9.44
C SER A 167 -18.39 -12.71 9.65
N GLY A 168 -17.43 -12.39 10.50
CA GLY A 168 -16.30 -13.24 10.89
C GLY A 168 -15.07 -13.14 9.96
N LYS A 169 -15.11 -12.35 8.90
CA LYS A 169 -13.95 -12.15 8.01
C LYS A 169 -12.88 -11.28 8.66
N TRP A 170 -13.29 -10.32 9.48
CA TRP A 170 -12.37 -9.42 10.18
C TRP A 170 -11.38 -10.16 11.07
N GLN A 171 -11.83 -11.16 11.80
CA GLN A 171 -10.94 -11.95 12.67
C GLN A 171 -9.74 -12.51 11.92
N ASN A 172 -9.95 -13.08 10.74
CA ASN A 172 -8.88 -13.63 9.90
C ASN A 172 -7.93 -12.53 9.40
N ILE A 173 -8.47 -11.37 9.01
CA ILE A 173 -7.66 -10.21 8.61
C ILE A 173 -6.79 -9.75 9.78
N HIS A 174 -7.37 -9.62 10.97
CA HIS A 174 -6.64 -9.18 12.16
C HIS A 174 -5.51 -10.14 12.57
N GLU A 175 -5.71 -11.46 12.48
CA GLU A 175 -4.65 -12.44 12.71
C GLU A 175 -3.51 -12.32 11.68
N LYS A 176 -3.82 -12.06 10.41
CA LYS A 176 -2.80 -11.80 9.38
C LYS A 176 -2.02 -10.52 9.66
N ILE A 177 -2.69 -9.46 10.11
CA ILE A 177 -2.05 -8.20 10.54
C ILE A 177 -1.06 -8.48 11.69
N LYS A 178 -1.48 -9.22 12.72
CA LYS A 178 -0.61 -9.60 13.84
C LYS A 178 0.64 -10.33 13.35
N ASN A 179 0.47 -11.34 12.52
CA ASN A 179 1.57 -12.12 11.98
C ASN A 179 2.53 -11.25 11.14
N ALA A 180 2.00 -10.35 10.30
CA ALA A 180 2.83 -9.44 9.51
C ALA A 180 3.66 -8.49 10.39
N VAL A 181 3.07 -7.95 11.47
CA VAL A 181 3.78 -7.13 12.46
C VAL A 181 4.90 -7.92 13.10
N ILE A 182 4.62 -9.14 13.60
CA ILE A 182 5.62 -10.00 14.23
C ILE A 182 6.77 -10.31 13.26
N CYS A 183 6.44 -10.71 12.03
CA CYS A 183 7.45 -11.01 10.99
C CYS A 183 8.32 -9.80 10.67
N SER A 184 7.76 -8.58 10.64
CA SER A 184 8.52 -7.35 10.36
C SER A 184 9.58 -7.08 11.44
N PHE A 185 9.26 -7.32 12.72
CA PHE A 185 10.24 -7.18 13.81
C PHE A 185 11.31 -8.27 13.77
N PHE A 186 10.95 -9.52 13.46
CA PHE A 186 11.95 -10.57 13.28
C PHE A 186 12.88 -10.28 12.10
N ALA A 187 12.38 -9.76 11.00
CA ALA A 187 13.19 -9.40 9.84
C ALA A 187 14.17 -8.24 10.14
N ALA A 188 13.78 -7.30 11.01
CA ALA A 188 14.60 -6.15 11.37
C ALA A 188 15.40 -6.32 12.67
N HIS A 189 15.29 -7.44 13.34
CA HIS A 189 15.79 -7.67 14.70
C HIS A 189 17.29 -7.36 14.87
N THR A 190 18.10 -7.69 13.89
CA THR A 190 19.56 -7.45 13.94
C THR A 190 19.94 -5.99 13.74
N GLU A 191 19.09 -5.21 13.10
CA GLU A 191 19.36 -3.81 12.76
C GLU A 191 18.80 -2.83 13.79
N ILE A 192 17.84 -3.28 14.61
CA ILE A 192 17.20 -2.42 15.60
C ILE A 192 18.07 -2.36 16.87
N LYS A 193 18.55 -1.17 17.19
CA LYS A 193 19.32 -0.95 18.42
C LYS A 193 18.41 -0.98 19.65
N HIS A 194 18.64 -1.95 20.53
CA HIS A 194 17.92 -2.02 21.80
C HIS A 194 18.34 -0.87 22.73
N ARG A 195 17.34 -0.16 23.26
CA ARG A 195 17.53 0.87 24.30
C ARG A 195 16.75 0.45 25.56
N LEU A 196 17.42 0.42 26.69
CA LEU A 196 16.78 0.14 27.98
C LEU A 196 15.83 1.27 28.38
N LYS A 197 14.70 0.93 28.99
CA LYS A 197 13.70 1.89 29.51
C LYS A 197 13.13 2.81 28.43
N SER A 198 13.02 2.32 27.20
CA SER A 198 12.40 3.04 26.10
C SER A 198 11.26 2.23 25.49
N PHE A 199 10.41 2.91 24.77
CA PHE A 199 9.36 2.31 23.95
C PHE A 199 9.31 3.01 22.60
N GLU A 200 8.70 2.33 21.63
CA GLU A 200 8.46 2.89 20.30
C GLU A 200 7.02 2.63 19.90
N LEU A 201 6.36 3.65 19.35
CA LEU A 201 5.00 3.55 18.86
C LEU A 201 5.00 3.63 17.33
N PHE A 202 4.58 2.54 16.68
CA PHE A 202 4.52 2.43 15.23
C PHE A 202 3.08 2.51 14.72
N GLY A 203 2.88 3.20 13.62
CA GLY A 203 1.64 3.15 12.84
C GLY A 203 1.87 2.31 11.57
N TYR A 204 1.36 1.10 11.55
CA TYR A 204 1.37 0.24 10.39
C TYR A 204 0.17 0.54 9.48
N ASP A 205 0.41 0.55 8.19
CA ASP A 205 -0.62 0.70 7.15
C ASP A 205 -0.68 -0.59 6.32
N PHE A 206 -1.86 -1.23 6.26
CA PHE A 206 -2.12 -2.47 5.55
C PHE A 206 -3.12 -2.28 4.42
#